data_ac0fa2955e6578842a5effdce519eeeb
#
_entry.id   ac0fa2955e6578842a5effdce519eeeb
#
_cell.length_a   1.000
_cell.length_b   1.000
_cell.length_c   1.000
_cell.angle_alpha   90.00
_cell.angle_beta   90.00
_cell.angle_gamma   90.00
#
_symmetry.space_group_name_H-M   'P 1'
#
loop_
_entity.id
_entity.type
_entity.pdbx_description
1 polymer ?
#
loop_
_entity_poly.entity_id
_entity_poly.type
_entity_poly.pdbx_seq_one_letter_code
_entity_poly.pdbx_strand_id
1 'polypeptide(L)'
;MHASIFSKLPPEKITALHQSWKNDPLSVDPLWAAWFEGYELGSGEAPGKKENTGTDADTSLYTVPPESAEGRGRISQLIRAYRVMGHQCARFNPLEPPNRPRFPVTPEDMGFQEEDLDQPVNIGTFMDGGTLTLREIINRLQKIYCGAIGFEYHHIDNLGIRSWIEEKIQLRANGVDYGPEVRREAFFHLCRAELFEEFLGKHFMGEKRFSLEGGEGAIVLLDAMIKRCPAAGVSHIEMGMAHRGRLNVLANILHKPLKTIFHEFTPDYLPESPIGRSDVKYHLGYAATRHVDGHDLHIRLSSNPSHLEAVYPVVEGRARAMQHNLQDAERKHVLPLVLHGDAAFSGQGIVAEVLNLSLLKGYRTGGTVHLVINNQIGFTTGPDEARSSRYATDVAQMLQSPILHINGESPEDLVWAADFALQFRQKFGRDIILDMYCYRRLGHNETDQAAFTAPMQTKRIEARPTAAALYGTALRERGELTEQQERDIRKDLWEGMEQAYLQMKENSACLLYTSDAADDLIGVD
;
A
#
# COMPACT_ATOMS: atom_id res chain seq x y z
N MET A 1 -34.19 2.37 0.63
CA MET A 1 -34.96 2.73 1.86
C MET A 1 -35.37 1.44 2.54
N HIS A 2 -34.57 0.94 3.47
CA HIS A 2 -35.03 -0.13 4.37
C HIS A 2 -35.76 0.55 5.52
N ALA A 3 -37.09 0.42 5.52
CA ALA A 3 -37.89 0.80 6.69
C ALA A 3 -37.41 -0.06 7.86
N SER A 4 -36.95 0.57 8.94
CA SER A 4 -36.55 -0.11 10.17
C SER A 4 -37.62 -1.09 10.62
N ILE A 5 -37.23 -2.29 11.02
CA ILE A 5 -38.12 -3.31 11.59
C ILE A 5 -38.97 -2.69 12.73
N PHE A 6 -38.45 -1.69 13.41
CA PHE A 6 -39.08 -0.96 14.52
C PHE A 6 -40.24 -0.04 14.09
N SER A 7 -40.30 0.40 12.83
CA SER A 7 -41.36 1.27 12.33
C SER A 7 -42.69 0.54 12.01
N LYS A 8 -42.70 -0.79 12.08
CA LYS A 8 -43.85 -1.61 11.69
C LYS A 8 -44.67 -2.18 12.87
N LEU A 9 -44.17 -2.01 14.11
CA LEU A 9 -44.89 -2.50 15.29
C LEU A 9 -45.63 -1.37 15.99
N PRO A 10 -46.87 -1.62 16.47
CA PRO A 10 -47.59 -0.67 17.29
C PRO A 10 -46.82 -0.37 18.60
N PRO A 11 -46.85 0.89 19.09
CA PRO A 11 -46.15 1.28 20.33
C PRO A 11 -46.44 0.38 21.53
N GLU A 12 -47.66 -0.07 21.65
CA GLU A 12 -48.12 -0.99 22.73
C GLU A 12 -47.37 -2.33 22.70
N LYS A 13 -47.06 -2.88 21.52
CA LYS A 13 -46.28 -4.10 21.38
C LYS A 13 -44.82 -3.92 21.74
N ILE A 14 -44.26 -2.76 21.41
CA ILE A 14 -42.88 -2.43 21.77
C ILE A 14 -42.77 -2.30 23.30
N THR A 15 -43.71 -1.67 23.94
CA THR A 15 -43.77 -1.56 25.41
C THR A 15 -43.90 -2.92 26.09
N ALA A 16 -44.72 -3.80 25.55
CA ALA A 16 -44.89 -5.16 26.09
C ALA A 16 -43.59 -5.99 25.93
N LEU A 17 -42.91 -5.90 24.78
CA LEU A 17 -41.63 -6.56 24.56
C LEU A 17 -40.53 -6.00 25.50
N HIS A 18 -40.53 -4.68 25.73
CA HIS A 18 -39.60 -4.05 26.65
C HIS A 18 -39.82 -4.52 28.09
N GLN A 19 -41.06 -4.64 28.51
CA GLN A 19 -41.41 -5.17 29.84
C GLN A 19 -41.00 -6.65 29.99
N SER A 20 -41.21 -7.46 28.95
CA SER A 20 -40.78 -8.85 28.95
C SER A 20 -39.27 -8.98 29.04
N TRP A 21 -38.54 -8.16 28.28
CA TRP A 21 -37.07 -8.09 28.34
C TRP A 21 -36.55 -7.65 29.72
N LYS A 22 -37.17 -6.66 30.35
CA LYS A 22 -36.81 -6.25 31.73
C LYS A 22 -36.98 -7.37 32.75
N ASN A 23 -37.96 -8.22 32.57
CA ASN A 23 -38.22 -9.35 33.48
C ASN A 23 -37.30 -10.54 33.18
N ASP A 24 -37.01 -10.81 31.91
CA ASP A 24 -36.11 -11.87 31.44
C ASP A 24 -35.51 -11.45 30.07
N PRO A 25 -34.22 -11.04 30.02
CA PRO A 25 -33.56 -10.63 28.80
C PRO A 25 -33.51 -11.69 27.69
N LEU A 26 -33.67 -12.97 28.03
CA LEU A 26 -33.69 -14.07 27.08
C LEU A 26 -35.08 -14.34 26.50
N SER A 27 -36.11 -13.69 27.01
CA SER A 27 -37.52 -13.87 26.57
C SER A 27 -37.82 -13.16 25.24
N VAL A 28 -36.92 -12.33 24.71
CA VAL A 28 -37.11 -11.59 23.48
C VAL A 28 -36.00 -11.94 22.47
N ASP A 29 -36.30 -11.69 21.19
CA ASP A 29 -35.30 -11.86 20.13
C ASP A 29 -34.00 -11.04 20.42
N PRO A 30 -32.80 -11.58 20.16
CA PRO A 30 -31.53 -10.92 20.45
C PRO A 30 -31.40 -9.50 19.88
N LEU A 31 -32.02 -9.21 18.74
CA LEU A 31 -32.07 -7.88 18.15
C LEU A 31 -32.85 -6.88 19.00
N TRP A 32 -33.98 -7.33 19.56
CA TRP A 32 -34.78 -6.54 20.50
C TRP A 32 -34.05 -6.34 21.83
N ALA A 33 -33.41 -7.39 22.34
CA ALA A 33 -32.59 -7.30 23.55
C ALA A 33 -31.51 -6.24 23.43
N ALA A 34 -30.73 -6.29 22.35
CA ALA A 34 -29.66 -5.30 22.08
C ALA A 34 -30.20 -3.87 21.88
N TRP A 35 -31.39 -3.73 21.29
CA TRP A 35 -32.02 -2.42 21.13
C TRP A 35 -32.52 -1.86 22.46
N PHE A 36 -33.12 -2.66 23.31
CA PHE A 36 -33.59 -2.23 24.63
C PHE A 36 -32.42 -1.89 25.56
N GLU A 37 -31.32 -2.65 25.50
CA GLU A 37 -30.09 -2.36 26.24
C GLU A 37 -29.51 -1.00 25.84
N GLY A 38 -29.42 -0.72 24.52
CA GLY A 38 -28.99 0.59 24.02
C GLY A 38 -29.94 1.73 24.39
N TYR A 39 -31.25 1.47 24.42
CA TYR A 39 -32.25 2.46 24.81
C TYR A 39 -32.16 2.84 26.31
N GLU A 40 -32.00 1.85 27.21
CA GLU A 40 -31.82 2.10 28.64
C GLU A 40 -30.50 2.85 28.94
N LEU A 41 -29.42 2.49 28.27
CA LEU A 41 -28.15 3.22 28.36
C LEU A 41 -28.28 4.68 27.90
N GLY A 42 -29.08 4.94 26.85
CA GLY A 42 -29.31 6.27 26.31
C GLY A 42 -30.30 7.11 27.10
N SER A 43 -31.26 6.50 27.77
CA SER A 43 -32.31 7.18 28.58
C SER A 43 -31.86 7.57 30.00
N GLY A 44 -30.70 7.07 30.45
CA GLY A 44 -30.19 7.36 31.79
C GLY A 44 -30.91 6.67 32.92
N GLU A 45 -31.88 5.82 32.61
CA GLU A 45 -32.56 4.96 33.59
C GLU A 45 -31.79 3.64 33.76
N ALA A 46 -30.72 3.64 34.56
CA ALA A 46 -30.08 2.40 34.98
C ALA A 46 -31.05 1.56 35.80
N PRO A 47 -31.18 0.23 35.60
CA PRO A 47 -32.06 -0.62 36.37
C PRO A 47 -31.67 -0.55 37.84
N GLY A 48 -32.62 -0.06 38.64
CA GLY A 48 -32.76 -0.05 40.09
C GLY A 48 -31.52 -0.22 40.95
N LYS A 49 -30.79 0.89 41.25
CA LYS A 49 -29.93 0.93 42.43
C LYS A 49 -30.83 0.86 43.68
N LYS A 50 -30.85 -0.26 44.39
CA LYS A 50 -31.21 -0.26 45.79
C LYS A 50 -30.22 0.63 46.54
N GLU A 51 -30.69 1.74 47.09
CA GLU A 51 -29.92 2.53 48.04
C GLU A 51 -29.47 1.66 49.21
N ASN A 52 -28.21 1.31 49.24
CA ASN A 52 -27.54 0.79 50.40
C ASN A 52 -26.77 1.95 51.03
N THR A 53 -27.36 2.52 52.10
CA THR A 53 -26.71 3.46 52.99
C THR A 53 -25.64 2.72 53.78
N GLY A 54 -24.39 3.01 53.59
CA GLY A 54 -23.34 2.68 54.52
C GLY A 54 -22.01 2.25 53.93
N THR A 55 -21.04 3.14 54.03
CA THR A 55 -19.61 2.94 54.22
C THR A 55 -18.77 2.24 53.15
N ASP A 56 -17.76 2.98 52.74
CA ASP A 56 -16.53 2.58 52.07
C ASP A 56 -16.63 2.11 50.60
N ALA A 57 -16.17 2.99 49.73
CA ALA A 57 -15.90 2.69 48.34
C ALA A 57 -14.74 1.69 48.25
N ASP A 58 -15.05 0.41 48.34
CA ASP A 58 -14.20 -0.65 47.84
C ASP A 58 -14.47 -0.73 46.32
N THR A 59 -13.68 -0.05 45.52
CA THR A 59 -13.57 -0.26 44.10
C THR A 59 -12.83 -1.58 43.84
N SER A 60 -13.39 -2.69 44.29
CA SER A 60 -12.97 -4.01 43.82
C SER A 60 -13.39 -4.08 42.34
N LEU A 61 -12.42 -3.88 41.46
CA LEU A 61 -12.52 -4.17 40.04
C LEU A 61 -13.12 -5.57 39.91
N TYR A 62 -14.36 -5.67 39.39
CA TYR A 62 -14.97 -6.95 39.06
C TYR A 62 -14.11 -7.62 38.01
N THR A 63 -13.28 -8.56 38.44
CA THR A 63 -12.52 -9.43 37.55
C THR A 63 -13.50 -10.39 36.88
N VAL A 64 -13.53 -10.35 35.55
CA VAL A 64 -14.38 -11.24 34.75
C VAL A 64 -13.52 -12.39 34.26
N PRO A 65 -13.75 -13.63 34.73
CA PRO A 65 -12.97 -14.77 34.28
C PRO A 65 -13.03 -14.92 32.75
N PRO A 66 -11.88 -15.09 32.05
CA PRO A 66 -11.83 -15.20 30.59
C PRO A 66 -12.72 -16.30 29.99
N GLU A 67 -12.91 -17.41 30.71
CA GLU A 67 -13.75 -18.52 30.28
C GLU A 67 -15.26 -18.30 30.46
N SER A 68 -15.67 -17.30 31.21
CA SER A 68 -17.08 -16.95 31.38
C SER A 68 -17.69 -16.50 30.04
N ALA A 69 -19.03 -16.53 29.93
CA ALA A 69 -19.71 -16.02 28.76
C ALA A 69 -19.38 -14.53 28.50
N GLU A 70 -19.29 -13.75 29.58
CA GLU A 70 -18.92 -12.34 29.55
C GLU A 70 -17.44 -12.16 29.15
N GLY A 71 -16.51 -12.96 29.72
CA GLY A 71 -15.10 -12.96 29.37
C GLY A 71 -14.88 -13.25 27.90
N ARG A 72 -15.52 -14.28 27.34
CA ARG A 72 -15.47 -14.59 25.90
C ARG A 72 -16.02 -13.44 25.05
N GLY A 73 -17.09 -12.76 25.50
CA GLY A 73 -17.60 -11.55 24.85
C GLY A 73 -16.56 -10.43 24.78
N ARG A 74 -15.89 -10.16 25.89
CA ARG A 74 -14.81 -9.14 25.98
C ARG A 74 -13.59 -9.50 25.13
N ILE A 75 -13.19 -10.78 25.07
CA ILE A 75 -12.14 -11.26 24.16
C ILE A 75 -12.54 -11.05 22.69
N SER A 76 -13.79 -11.32 22.33
CA SER A 76 -14.29 -11.05 20.98
C SER A 76 -14.23 -9.55 20.64
N GLN A 77 -14.52 -8.69 21.61
CA GLN A 77 -14.37 -7.23 21.44
C GLN A 77 -12.89 -6.83 21.28
N LEU A 78 -11.98 -7.42 22.04
CA LEU A 78 -10.54 -7.18 21.90
C LEU A 78 -10.04 -7.60 20.50
N ILE A 79 -10.42 -8.80 20.03
CA ILE A 79 -10.10 -9.26 18.66
C ILE A 79 -10.63 -8.27 17.63
N ARG A 80 -11.87 -7.81 17.78
CA ARG A 80 -12.48 -6.82 16.90
C ARG A 80 -11.71 -5.48 16.93
N ALA A 81 -11.29 -5.04 18.12
CA ALA A 81 -10.51 -3.81 18.27
C ALA A 81 -9.19 -3.89 17.46
N TYR A 82 -8.46 -5.01 17.53
CA TYR A 82 -7.27 -5.21 16.71
C TYR A 82 -7.56 -5.23 15.21
N ARG A 83 -8.66 -5.85 14.79
CA ARG A 83 -9.08 -5.87 13.38
C ARG A 83 -9.41 -4.49 12.84
N VAL A 84 -10.04 -3.64 13.66
CA VAL A 84 -10.48 -2.28 13.27
C VAL A 84 -9.37 -1.24 13.43
N MET A 85 -8.56 -1.33 14.48
CA MET A 85 -7.60 -0.28 14.86
C MET A 85 -6.13 -0.74 14.82
N GLY A 86 -5.85 -2.02 14.54
CA GLY A 86 -4.48 -2.56 14.55
C GLY A 86 -3.54 -1.84 13.60
N HIS A 87 -4.06 -1.36 12.46
CA HIS A 87 -3.30 -0.53 11.51
C HIS A 87 -2.67 0.71 12.16
N GLN A 88 -3.28 1.26 13.23
CA GLN A 88 -2.75 2.43 13.93
C GLN A 88 -1.46 2.13 14.73
N CYS A 89 -1.20 0.86 15.02
CA CYS A 89 -0.01 0.38 15.73
C CYS A 89 0.94 -0.44 14.85
N ALA A 90 0.60 -0.63 13.58
CA ALA A 90 1.45 -1.31 12.62
C ALA A 90 2.70 -0.48 12.28
N ARG A 91 3.82 -1.17 12.00
CA ARG A 91 5.15 -0.57 11.84
C ARG A 91 5.47 -0.29 10.37
N PHE A 92 4.54 0.35 9.68
CA PHE A 92 4.70 0.63 8.25
C PHE A 92 5.45 1.94 7.94
N ASN A 93 5.55 2.89 8.89
CA ASN A 93 6.24 4.14 8.64
C ASN A 93 7.73 4.05 9.01
N PRO A 94 8.65 4.10 8.03
CA PRO A 94 10.10 4.00 8.30
C PRO A 94 10.67 5.19 9.08
N LEU A 95 10.00 6.35 9.09
CA LEU A 95 10.46 7.57 9.77
C LEU A 95 9.90 7.72 11.18
N GLU A 96 9.01 6.83 11.62
CA GLU A 96 8.48 6.91 12.98
C GLU A 96 9.54 6.67 14.06
N PRO A 97 9.44 7.39 15.17
CA PRO A 97 10.34 7.15 16.31
C PRO A 97 10.07 5.77 16.93
N PRO A 98 11.08 5.15 17.58
CA PRO A 98 10.93 3.83 18.20
C PRO A 98 9.91 3.80 19.34
N ASN A 99 9.67 4.93 20.02
CA ASN A 99 8.69 5.06 21.10
C ASN A 99 7.30 5.38 20.52
N ARG A 100 6.55 4.33 20.19
CA ARG A 100 5.21 4.44 19.62
C ARG A 100 4.12 4.49 20.68
N PRO A 101 2.95 5.04 20.35
CA PRO A 101 1.74 4.82 21.13
C PRO A 101 1.49 3.32 21.24
N ARG A 102 1.15 2.87 22.45
CA ARG A 102 0.64 1.51 22.66
C ARG A 102 -0.70 1.37 21.92
N PHE A 103 -1.07 0.13 21.63
CA PHE A 103 -2.41 -0.15 21.12
C PHE A 103 -3.45 0.52 22.05
N PRO A 104 -4.45 1.23 21.48
CA PRO A 104 -5.34 2.09 22.27
C PRO A 104 -6.29 1.33 23.19
N VAL A 105 -6.36 0.00 23.07
CA VAL A 105 -7.20 -0.86 23.89
C VAL A 105 -6.32 -1.91 24.56
N THR A 106 -6.27 -1.87 25.86
CA THR A 106 -5.48 -2.83 26.68
C THR A 106 -6.39 -3.92 27.25
N PRO A 107 -5.83 -5.05 27.74
CA PRO A 107 -6.62 -6.05 28.44
C PRO A 107 -7.34 -5.48 29.67
N GLU A 108 -6.70 -4.54 30.37
CA GLU A 108 -7.27 -3.86 31.52
C GLU A 108 -8.51 -3.04 31.16
N ASP A 109 -8.50 -2.37 29.98
CA ASP A 109 -9.67 -1.64 29.46
C ASP A 109 -10.86 -2.59 29.18
N MET A 110 -10.56 -3.87 28.94
CA MET A 110 -11.54 -4.93 28.79
C MET A 110 -11.88 -5.62 30.12
N GLY A 111 -11.36 -5.13 31.26
CA GLY A 111 -11.62 -5.64 32.60
C GLY A 111 -10.90 -6.94 32.94
N PHE A 112 -9.81 -7.26 32.24
CA PHE A 112 -8.92 -8.36 32.59
C PHE A 112 -7.77 -7.86 33.46
N GLN A 113 -7.30 -8.71 34.38
CA GLN A 113 -6.15 -8.47 35.22
C GLN A 113 -4.93 -9.26 34.72
N GLU A 114 -3.74 -8.98 35.24
CA GLU A 114 -2.52 -9.68 34.83
C GLU A 114 -2.61 -11.21 35.07
N GLU A 115 -3.31 -11.62 36.13
CA GLU A 115 -3.54 -13.03 36.50
C GLU A 115 -4.44 -13.75 35.49
N ASP A 116 -5.28 -13.01 34.74
CA ASP A 116 -6.19 -13.57 33.75
C ASP A 116 -5.46 -13.87 32.42
N LEU A 117 -4.32 -13.22 32.18
CA LEU A 117 -3.60 -13.33 30.91
C LEU A 117 -3.12 -14.76 30.60
N ASP A 118 -2.82 -15.54 31.63
CA ASP A 118 -2.30 -16.91 31.46
C ASP A 118 -3.38 -17.99 31.60
N GLN A 119 -4.65 -17.58 31.77
CA GLN A 119 -5.77 -18.53 31.80
C GLN A 119 -6.14 -19.02 30.41
N PRO A 120 -6.44 -20.32 30.24
CA PRO A 120 -6.84 -20.91 28.97
C PRO A 120 -8.24 -20.43 28.58
N VAL A 121 -8.41 -20.10 27.30
CA VAL A 121 -9.66 -19.65 26.70
C VAL A 121 -9.93 -20.41 25.41
N ASN A 122 -11.16 -20.88 25.24
CA ASN A 122 -11.59 -21.43 23.96
C ASN A 122 -11.91 -20.27 22.99
N ILE A 123 -11.14 -20.18 21.91
CA ILE A 123 -11.23 -19.11 20.90
C ILE A 123 -12.17 -19.41 19.74
N GLY A 124 -12.96 -20.49 19.81
CA GLY A 124 -13.89 -20.88 18.74
C GLY A 124 -13.18 -21.17 17.43
N THR A 125 -13.57 -20.48 16.35
CA THR A 125 -12.99 -20.62 15.01
C THR A 125 -11.87 -19.63 14.72
N PHE A 126 -11.48 -18.80 15.66
CA PHE A 126 -10.40 -17.84 15.47
C PHE A 126 -9.03 -18.58 15.36
N MET A 127 -8.27 -18.32 14.30
CA MET A 127 -6.93 -18.89 14.06
C MET A 127 -6.86 -20.42 14.23
N ASP A 128 -7.68 -21.13 13.47
CA ASP A 128 -7.79 -22.61 13.47
C ASP A 128 -8.42 -23.22 14.74
N GLY A 129 -8.93 -22.38 15.62
CA GLY A 129 -9.63 -22.83 16.82
C GLY A 129 -8.71 -23.32 17.94
N GLY A 130 -9.34 -23.91 18.95
CA GLY A 130 -8.61 -24.51 20.09
C GLY A 130 -8.63 -23.66 21.34
N THR A 131 -7.74 -24.00 22.27
CA THR A 131 -7.59 -23.32 23.56
C THR A 131 -6.24 -22.60 23.59
N LEU A 132 -6.27 -21.29 23.82
CA LEU A 132 -5.11 -20.43 23.97
C LEU A 132 -5.24 -19.62 25.26
N THR A 133 -4.12 -19.17 25.81
CA THR A 133 -4.16 -18.16 26.88
C THR A 133 -4.48 -16.78 26.28
N LEU A 134 -5.02 -15.88 27.08
CA LEU A 134 -5.30 -14.49 26.64
C LEU A 134 -4.00 -13.81 26.18
N ARG A 135 -2.88 -14.06 26.84
CA ARG A 135 -1.53 -13.58 26.47
C ARG A 135 -1.13 -14.07 25.07
N GLU A 136 -1.35 -15.35 24.76
CA GLU A 136 -1.08 -15.91 23.43
C GLU A 136 -1.98 -15.29 22.36
N ILE A 137 -3.26 -15.05 22.67
CA ILE A 137 -4.21 -14.36 21.78
C ILE A 137 -3.68 -12.96 21.45
N ILE A 138 -3.31 -12.18 22.46
CA ILE A 138 -2.78 -10.82 22.29
C ILE A 138 -1.50 -10.82 21.45
N ASN A 139 -0.55 -11.71 21.77
CA ASN A 139 0.69 -11.83 21.00
C ASN A 139 0.44 -12.16 19.52
N ARG A 140 -0.51 -13.05 19.25
CA ARG A 140 -0.91 -13.39 17.87
C ARG A 140 -1.58 -12.20 17.18
N LEU A 141 -2.49 -11.48 17.86
CA LEU A 141 -3.13 -10.28 17.33
C LEU A 141 -2.12 -9.19 17.00
N GLN A 142 -1.15 -8.95 17.88
CA GLN A 142 -0.06 -8.01 17.63
C GLN A 142 0.79 -8.43 16.43
N LYS A 143 1.13 -9.71 16.32
CA LYS A 143 1.87 -10.24 15.18
C LYS A 143 1.11 -10.06 13.87
N ILE A 144 -0.20 -10.28 13.87
CA ILE A 144 -1.06 -10.17 12.69
C ILE A 144 -1.25 -8.70 12.27
N TYR A 145 -1.67 -7.84 13.21
CA TYR A 145 -2.21 -6.51 12.91
C TYR A 145 -1.26 -5.35 13.20
N CYS A 146 -0.18 -5.57 13.98
CA CYS A 146 0.79 -4.54 14.35
C CYS A 146 2.19 -4.78 13.77
N GLY A 147 2.31 -5.59 12.71
CA GLY A 147 3.54 -5.85 11.96
C GLY A 147 3.91 -4.70 11.01
N ALA A 148 4.68 -5.02 9.95
CA ALA A 148 5.10 -4.05 8.94
C ALA A 148 4.01 -3.70 7.90
N ILE A 149 2.82 -4.30 8.02
CA ILE A 149 1.64 -3.94 7.21
C ILE A 149 0.48 -3.59 8.16
N GLY A 150 -0.12 -2.43 7.93
CA GLY A 150 -1.41 -2.04 8.51
C GLY A 150 -2.54 -2.39 7.55
N PHE A 151 -3.64 -2.94 8.06
CA PHE A 151 -4.76 -3.41 7.24
C PHE A 151 -6.03 -2.64 7.56
N GLU A 152 -6.61 -1.97 6.55
CA GLU A 152 -7.94 -1.37 6.64
C GLU A 152 -8.90 -2.10 5.72
N TYR A 153 -9.87 -2.83 6.28
CA TYR A 153 -10.85 -3.61 5.52
C TYR A 153 -12.20 -3.74 6.24
N HIS A 154 -12.29 -3.27 7.49
CA HIS A 154 -13.54 -3.40 8.28
C HIS A 154 -14.65 -2.47 7.81
N HIS A 155 -14.35 -1.45 6.99
CA HIS A 155 -15.33 -0.61 6.31
C HIS A 155 -16.03 -1.31 5.13
N ILE A 156 -15.57 -2.51 4.73
CA ILE A 156 -16.17 -3.30 3.66
C ILE A 156 -17.38 -4.04 4.19
N ASP A 157 -18.58 -3.78 3.63
CA ASP A 157 -19.85 -4.40 4.10
C ASP A 157 -19.95 -5.88 3.75
N ASN A 158 -19.32 -6.31 2.66
CA ASN A 158 -19.42 -7.70 2.18
C ASN A 158 -18.62 -8.65 3.09
N LEU A 159 -19.33 -9.49 3.84
CA LEU A 159 -18.76 -10.46 4.78
C LEU A 159 -17.82 -11.46 4.08
N GLY A 160 -18.18 -11.93 2.87
CA GLY A 160 -17.33 -12.89 2.13
C GLY A 160 -15.97 -12.29 1.74
N ILE A 161 -15.96 -11.01 1.36
CA ILE A 161 -14.71 -10.28 1.09
C ILE A 161 -13.89 -10.15 2.37
N ARG A 162 -14.51 -9.70 3.48
CA ARG A 162 -13.80 -9.55 4.77
C ARG A 162 -13.23 -10.87 5.26
N SER A 163 -13.98 -11.95 5.22
CA SER A 163 -13.53 -13.27 5.66
C SER A 163 -12.35 -13.78 4.83
N TRP A 164 -12.37 -13.55 3.51
CA TRP A 164 -11.23 -13.90 2.65
C TRP A 164 -9.99 -13.08 2.98
N ILE A 165 -10.14 -11.78 3.25
CA ILE A 165 -9.03 -10.91 3.67
C ILE A 165 -8.46 -11.41 5.01
N GLU A 166 -9.31 -11.68 5.99
CA GLU A 166 -8.91 -12.18 7.31
C GLU A 166 -8.14 -13.51 7.21
N GLU A 167 -8.61 -14.44 6.39
CA GLU A 167 -7.90 -15.70 6.11
C GLU A 167 -6.49 -15.45 5.58
N LYS A 168 -6.35 -14.59 4.57
CA LYS A 168 -5.05 -14.27 3.97
C LYS A 168 -4.09 -13.60 4.94
N ILE A 169 -4.58 -12.68 5.77
CA ILE A 169 -3.79 -11.98 6.79
C ILE A 169 -3.32 -12.97 7.87
N GLN A 170 -4.19 -13.87 8.30
CA GLN A 170 -3.86 -14.90 9.29
C GLN A 170 -2.83 -15.90 8.76
N LEU A 171 -3.00 -16.37 7.51
CA LEU A 171 -2.02 -17.24 6.85
C LEU A 171 -0.64 -16.59 6.77
N ARG A 172 -0.58 -15.28 6.43
CA ARG A 172 0.68 -14.53 6.42
C ARG A 172 1.35 -14.52 7.81
N ALA A 173 0.58 -14.31 8.87
CA ALA A 173 1.10 -14.24 10.23
C ALA A 173 1.68 -15.57 10.73
N ASN A 174 1.25 -16.71 10.17
CA ASN A 174 1.83 -18.02 10.46
C ASN A 174 3.24 -18.18 9.85
N GLY A 175 3.65 -17.24 9.02
CA GLY A 175 4.96 -17.19 8.36
C GLY A 175 4.85 -17.53 6.87
N VAL A 176 5.27 -16.62 6.02
CA VAL A 176 5.49 -16.90 4.59
C VAL A 176 7.00 -16.99 4.41
N ASP A 177 7.49 -18.18 4.10
CA ASP A 177 8.88 -18.35 3.71
C ASP A 177 8.99 -18.25 2.18
N TYR A 178 9.55 -17.15 1.71
CA TYR A 178 9.79 -16.95 0.28
C TYR A 178 11.01 -17.69 -0.27
N GLY A 179 11.80 -18.29 0.59
CA GLY A 179 13.09 -18.88 0.22
C GLY A 179 14.18 -17.83 -0.10
N PRO A 180 15.45 -18.25 -0.09
CA PRO A 180 16.59 -17.33 -0.26
C PRO A 180 16.67 -16.71 -1.65
N GLU A 181 16.10 -17.34 -2.68
CA GLU A 181 16.12 -16.82 -4.06
C GLU A 181 15.28 -15.56 -4.20
N VAL A 182 14.03 -15.59 -3.75
CA VAL A 182 13.14 -14.43 -3.80
C VAL A 182 13.69 -13.29 -2.96
N ARG A 183 14.30 -13.58 -1.81
CA ARG A 183 14.92 -12.57 -0.95
C ARG A 183 16.14 -11.92 -1.60
N ARG A 184 17.03 -12.71 -2.22
CA ARG A 184 18.18 -12.18 -2.98
C ARG A 184 17.74 -11.37 -4.20
N GLU A 185 16.69 -11.78 -4.86
CA GLU A 185 16.12 -11.03 -5.97
C GLU A 185 15.54 -9.68 -5.51
N ALA A 186 14.78 -9.65 -4.42
CA ALA A 186 14.31 -8.40 -3.83
C ALA A 186 15.48 -7.46 -3.46
N PHE A 187 16.57 -8.01 -2.90
CA PHE A 187 17.79 -7.25 -2.66
C PHE A 187 18.43 -6.70 -3.95
N PHE A 188 18.51 -7.52 -4.99
CA PHE A 188 19.01 -7.10 -6.29
C PHE A 188 18.22 -5.91 -6.86
N HIS A 189 16.87 -5.95 -6.76
CA HIS A 189 16.02 -4.87 -7.22
C HIS A 189 16.18 -3.58 -6.40
N LEU A 190 16.39 -3.68 -5.09
CA LEU A 190 16.72 -2.52 -4.26
C LEU A 190 18.06 -1.90 -4.70
N CYS A 191 19.12 -2.70 -4.87
CA CYS A 191 20.41 -2.23 -5.34
C CYS A 191 20.32 -1.58 -6.72
N ARG A 192 19.58 -2.21 -7.63
CA ARG A 192 19.41 -1.71 -9.01
C ARG A 192 18.68 -0.37 -9.04
N ALA A 193 17.65 -0.20 -8.21
CA ALA A 193 16.91 1.06 -8.10
C ALA A 193 17.79 2.18 -7.48
N GLU A 194 18.49 1.87 -6.39
CA GLU A 194 19.38 2.80 -5.70
C GLU A 194 20.53 3.27 -6.60
N LEU A 195 21.28 2.33 -7.18
CA LEU A 195 22.44 2.64 -8.02
C LEU A 195 22.06 3.39 -9.30
N PHE A 196 20.87 3.15 -9.86
CA PHE A 196 20.39 3.91 -11.00
C PHE A 196 20.19 5.40 -10.67
N GLU A 197 19.60 5.71 -9.51
CA GLU A 197 19.45 7.11 -9.07
C GLU A 197 20.81 7.75 -8.77
N GLU A 198 21.71 7.01 -8.11
CA GLU A 198 23.06 7.48 -7.83
C GLU A 198 23.84 7.76 -9.11
N PHE A 199 23.73 6.87 -10.11
CA PHE A 199 24.35 7.03 -11.41
C PHE A 199 23.87 8.30 -12.13
N LEU A 200 22.55 8.50 -12.18
CA LEU A 200 21.96 9.70 -12.77
C LEU A 200 22.41 10.96 -12.02
N GLY A 201 22.49 10.91 -10.71
CA GLY A 201 22.98 12.03 -9.89
C GLY A 201 24.40 12.44 -10.17
N LYS A 202 25.29 11.47 -10.45
CA LYS A 202 26.71 11.71 -10.76
C LYS A 202 26.93 12.22 -12.19
N HIS A 203 26.24 11.64 -13.16
CA HIS A 203 26.50 11.90 -14.57
C HIS A 203 25.66 13.05 -15.15
N PHE A 204 24.52 13.37 -14.55
CA PHE A 204 23.59 14.41 -15.00
C PHE A 204 23.24 15.40 -13.88
N MET A 205 24.29 16.00 -13.29
CA MET A 205 24.15 16.97 -12.20
C MET A 205 23.31 18.18 -12.63
N GLY A 206 22.37 18.59 -11.75
CA GLY A 206 21.50 19.75 -11.99
C GLY A 206 20.29 19.47 -12.88
N GLU A 207 20.22 18.29 -13.49
CA GLU A 207 19.08 17.89 -14.30
C GLU A 207 17.93 17.37 -13.42
N LYS A 208 16.71 17.83 -13.71
CA LYS A 208 15.49 17.36 -13.03
C LYS A 208 15.18 15.92 -13.44
N ARG A 209 15.04 15.03 -12.46
CA ARG A 209 14.69 13.63 -12.68
C ARG A 209 13.59 13.12 -11.74
N PHE A 210 13.27 13.85 -10.67
CA PHE A 210 12.30 13.46 -9.63
C PHE A 210 12.62 12.09 -9.07
N SER A 211 13.76 11.99 -8.41
CA SER A 211 14.34 10.76 -7.89
C SER A 211 13.40 9.92 -7.03
N LEU A 212 13.56 8.59 -7.15
CA LEU A 212 12.86 7.60 -6.32
C LEU A 212 13.58 7.34 -4.98
N GLU A 213 14.73 7.95 -4.72
CA GLU A 213 15.53 7.67 -3.52
C GLU A 213 14.71 7.78 -2.23
N GLY A 214 14.72 6.70 -1.46
CA GLY A 214 13.89 6.48 -0.28
C GLY A 214 12.59 5.73 -0.55
N GLY A 215 12.25 5.46 -1.81
CA GLY A 215 11.08 4.71 -2.26
C GLY A 215 11.41 3.51 -3.15
N GLU A 216 12.64 3.01 -3.11
CA GLU A 216 13.16 1.92 -3.97
C GLU A 216 12.33 0.64 -3.86
N GLY A 217 11.65 0.42 -2.72
CA GLY A 217 10.72 -0.68 -2.52
C GLY A 217 9.61 -0.78 -3.58
N ALA A 218 9.26 0.34 -4.23
CA ALA A 218 8.29 0.34 -5.32
C ALA A 218 8.73 -0.58 -6.47
N ILE A 219 10.03 -0.65 -6.77
CA ILE A 219 10.58 -1.51 -7.82
C ILE A 219 10.44 -2.99 -7.44
N VAL A 220 10.68 -3.34 -6.17
CA VAL A 220 10.48 -4.70 -5.65
C VAL A 220 9.01 -5.11 -5.77
N LEU A 221 8.08 -4.25 -5.34
CA LEU A 221 6.64 -4.53 -5.40
C LEU A 221 6.16 -4.71 -6.85
N LEU A 222 6.56 -3.82 -7.74
CA LEU A 222 6.15 -3.86 -9.15
C LEU A 222 6.70 -5.09 -9.87
N ASP A 223 7.98 -5.45 -9.68
CA ASP A 223 8.54 -6.66 -10.28
C ASP A 223 7.88 -7.93 -9.75
N ALA A 224 7.66 -8.00 -8.43
CA ALA A 224 6.94 -9.10 -7.80
C ALA A 224 5.50 -9.27 -8.35
N MET A 225 4.80 -8.17 -8.63
CA MET A 225 3.47 -8.20 -9.24
C MET A 225 3.53 -8.68 -10.68
N ILE A 226 4.44 -8.14 -11.49
CA ILE A 226 4.63 -8.49 -12.89
C ILE A 226 4.90 -9.99 -13.05
N LYS A 227 5.77 -10.55 -12.22
CA LYS A 227 6.09 -11.98 -12.24
C LYS A 227 4.89 -12.88 -11.96
N ARG A 228 3.91 -12.41 -11.23
CA ARG A 228 2.71 -13.18 -10.91
C ARG A 228 1.57 -13.01 -11.91
N CYS A 229 1.65 -12.00 -12.77
CA CYS A 229 0.61 -11.68 -13.74
C CYS A 229 0.24 -12.85 -14.66
N PRO A 230 1.19 -13.58 -15.28
CA PRO A 230 0.83 -14.68 -16.19
C PRO A 230 0.06 -15.80 -15.47
N ALA A 231 0.53 -16.22 -14.29
CA ALA A 231 -0.14 -17.25 -13.49
C ALA A 231 -1.55 -16.82 -13.03
N ALA A 232 -1.78 -15.50 -12.91
CA ALA A 232 -3.09 -14.92 -12.61
C ALA A 232 -3.96 -14.68 -13.86
N GLY A 233 -3.49 -15.04 -15.05
CA GLY A 233 -4.20 -14.87 -16.31
C GLY A 233 -4.13 -13.45 -16.89
N VAL A 234 -3.25 -12.60 -16.39
CA VAL A 234 -3.03 -11.23 -16.90
C VAL A 234 -2.02 -11.28 -18.04
N SER A 235 -2.38 -10.76 -19.20
CA SER A 235 -1.52 -10.65 -20.39
C SER A 235 -1.15 -9.21 -20.75
N HIS A 236 -1.88 -8.22 -20.21
CA HIS A 236 -1.67 -6.80 -20.47
C HIS A 236 -1.72 -5.99 -19.17
N ILE A 237 -0.79 -5.03 -19.04
CA ILE A 237 -0.81 -4.03 -17.98
C ILE A 237 -0.88 -2.64 -18.63
N GLU A 238 -1.94 -1.89 -18.35
CA GLU A 238 -2.03 -0.47 -18.67
C GLU A 238 -1.66 0.32 -17.44
N MET A 239 -0.51 1.01 -17.50
CA MET A 239 0.11 1.69 -16.37
C MET A 239 0.05 3.20 -16.54
N GLY A 240 -0.20 3.91 -15.42
CA GLY A 240 -0.05 5.34 -15.29
C GLY A 240 0.70 5.72 -14.04
N MET A 241 1.44 6.80 -14.08
CA MET A 241 2.15 7.32 -12.91
C MET A 241 2.52 8.79 -13.06
N ALA A 242 2.74 9.47 -11.93
CA ALA A 242 3.34 10.78 -11.90
C ALA A 242 4.84 10.74 -12.27
N HIS A 243 5.51 11.88 -12.13
CA HIS A 243 6.92 12.02 -12.51
C HIS A 243 7.91 11.31 -11.55
N ARG A 244 7.61 11.24 -10.24
CA ARG A 244 8.54 10.68 -9.24
C ARG A 244 8.79 9.19 -9.46
N GLY A 245 10.06 8.83 -9.62
CA GLY A 245 10.48 7.45 -9.88
C GLY A 245 10.20 6.97 -11.30
N ARG A 246 9.69 7.81 -12.20
CA ARG A 246 9.31 7.38 -13.54
C ARG A 246 10.47 6.84 -14.35
N LEU A 247 11.64 7.49 -14.29
CA LEU A 247 12.85 7.01 -14.98
C LEU A 247 13.30 5.65 -14.44
N ASN A 248 13.18 5.45 -13.13
CA ASN A 248 13.49 4.18 -12.48
C ASN A 248 12.54 3.07 -12.92
N VAL A 249 11.23 3.35 -13.01
CA VAL A 249 10.23 2.41 -13.56
C VAL A 249 10.50 2.11 -15.04
N LEU A 250 10.83 3.10 -15.85
CA LEU A 250 11.19 2.90 -17.25
C LEU A 250 12.40 1.97 -17.40
N ALA A 251 13.47 2.20 -16.61
CA ALA A 251 14.68 1.40 -16.65
C ALA A 251 14.50 -0.01 -16.09
N ASN A 252 13.92 -0.11 -14.88
CA ASN A 252 13.98 -1.32 -14.07
C ASN A 252 12.73 -2.21 -14.18
N ILE A 253 11.61 -1.65 -14.63
CA ILE A 253 10.33 -2.38 -14.78
C ILE A 253 10.02 -2.60 -16.26
N LEU A 254 10.08 -1.57 -17.09
CA LEU A 254 9.79 -1.68 -18.52
C LEU A 254 11.03 -2.06 -19.37
N HIS A 255 12.22 -2.11 -18.75
CA HIS A 255 13.48 -2.44 -19.40
C HIS A 255 13.78 -1.55 -20.63
N LYS A 256 13.40 -0.26 -20.55
CA LYS A 256 13.80 0.70 -21.57
C LYS A 256 15.34 0.76 -21.59
N PRO A 257 15.97 0.69 -22.79
CA PRO A 257 17.43 0.67 -22.88
C PRO A 257 18.07 1.88 -22.17
N LEU A 258 19.01 1.64 -21.30
CA LEU A 258 19.68 2.69 -20.51
C LEU A 258 20.31 3.77 -21.40
N LYS A 259 20.94 3.38 -22.53
CA LYS A 259 21.49 4.32 -23.50
C LYS A 259 20.44 5.31 -24.01
N THR A 260 19.19 4.86 -24.23
CA THR A 260 18.09 5.72 -24.66
C THR A 260 17.69 6.69 -23.55
N ILE A 261 17.57 6.19 -22.29
CA ILE A 261 17.28 7.06 -21.14
C ILE A 261 18.37 8.10 -20.94
N PHE A 262 19.65 7.71 -21.07
CA PHE A 262 20.76 8.65 -20.90
C PHE A 262 20.83 9.68 -22.03
N HIS A 263 20.47 9.29 -23.25
CA HIS A 263 20.39 10.21 -24.39
C HIS A 263 19.30 11.28 -24.19
N GLU A 264 18.18 10.95 -23.52
CA GLU A 264 17.12 11.92 -23.20
C GLU A 264 17.58 13.06 -22.27
N PHE A 265 18.77 12.95 -21.66
CA PHE A 265 19.39 14.02 -20.87
C PHE A 265 20.30 14.93 -21.68
N THR A 266 20.59 14.58 -22.93
CA THR A 266 21.49 15.39 -23.78
C THR A 266 20.70 16.48 -24.53
N PRO A 267 21.32 17.65 -24.82
CA PRO A 267 20.67 18.72 -25.56
C PRO A 267 20.25 18.32 -26.99
N ASP A 268 20.96 17.33 -27.55
CA ASP A 268 20.79 16.88 -28.96
C ASP A 268 19.68 15.82 -29.09
N TYR A 269 18.99 15.52 -28.00
CA TYR A 269 17.91 14.52 -28.03
C TYR A 269 16.74 14.97 -28.91
N LEU A 270 16.53 14.24 -30.01
CA LEU A 270 15.36 14.35 -30.86
C LEU A 270 14.51 13.08 -30.70
N PRO A 271 13.29 13.18 -30.15
CA PRO A 271 12.39 12.03 -30.09
C PRO A 271 12.12 11.44 -31.48
N GLU A 272 12.13 10.10 -31.59
CA GLU A 272 11.81 9.39 -32.85
C GLU A 272 10.39 9.71 -33.37
N SER A 273 9.48 10.10 -32.46
CA SER A 273 8.10 10.49 -32.79
C SER A 273 7.96 12.01 -32.85
N PRO A 274 7.25 12.56 -33.86
CA PRO A 274 6.89 13.98 -33.90
C PRO A 274 6.03 14.41 -32.72
N ILE A 275 5.31 13.47 -32.12
CA ILE A 275 4.46 13.67 -30.93
C ILE A 275 5.40 13.63 -29.72
N GLY A 276 5.61 14.76 -29.06
CA GLY A 276 6.44 14.87 -27.85
C GLY A 276 7.81 15.51 -28.04
N ARG A 277 8.11 16.07 -29.22
CA ARG A 277 9.37 16.80 -29.47
C ARG A 277 9.65 17.97 -28.50
N SER A 278 8.61 18.44 -27.80
CA SER A 278 8.71 19.51 -26.81
C SER A 278 8.42 19.03 -25.38
N ASP A 279 8.21 17.72 -25.17
CA ASP A 279 7.88 17.20 -23.84
C ASP A 279 9.14 16.78 -23.09
N VAL A 280 9.06 16.79 -21.77
CA VAL A 280 10.18 16.49 -20.88
C VAL A 280 10.29 14.98 -20.64
N LYS A 281 11.54 14.49 -20.45
CA LYS A 281 11.86 13.07 -20.29
C LYS A 281 11.00 12.31 -19.25
N TYR A 282 10.61 12.98 -18.18
CA TYR A 282 9.81 12.37 -17.11
C TYR A 282 8.28 12.40 -17.36
N HIS A 283 7.84 12.79 -18.56
CA HIS A 283 6.45 12.66 -19.03
C HIS A 283 6.27 11.58 -20.11
N LEU A 284 7.36 11.12 -20.71
CA LEU A 284 7.31 10.18 -21.81
C LEU A 284 6.71 8.85 -21.40
N GLY A 285 5.86 8.30 -22.29
CA GLY A 285 5.33 6.96 -22.20
C GLY A 285 6.28 5.93 -22.79
N TYR A 286 6.02 4.66 -22.53
CA TYR A 286 6.79 3.55 -23.11
C TYR A 286 5.94 2.28 -23.16
N ALA A 287 6.18 1.44 -24.16
CA ALA A 287 5.55 0.13 -24.27
C ALA A 287 6.66 -0.94 -24.34
N ALA A 288 6.47 -2.00 -23.60
CA ALA A 288 7.40 -3.13 -23.56
C ALA A 288 6.65 -4.46 -23.51
N THR A 289 7.28 -5.50 -24.01
CA THR A 289 6.86 -6.88 -23.79
C THR A 289 7.88 -7.55 -22.88
N ARG A 290 7.43 -8.03 -21.73
CA ARG A 290 8.22 -8.82 -20.79
C ARG A 290 7.92 -10.29 -21.02
N HIS A 291 8.95 -11.10 -21.14
CA HIS A 291 8.79 -12.55 -21.17
C HIS A 291 8.91 -13.11 -19.76
N VAL A 292 7.83 -13.64 -19.20
CA VAL A 292 7.72 -14.11 -17.82
C VAL A 292 7.14 -15.53 -17.80
N ASP A 293 7.89 -16.49 -17.27
CA ASP A 293 7.47 -17.89 -17.15
C ASP A 293 6.90 -18.49 -18.45
N GLY A 294 7.55 -18.19 -19.58
CA GLY A 294 7.14 -18.68 -20.89
C GLY A 294 5.94 -17.92 -21.54
N HIS A 295 5.48 -16.85 -20.95
CA HIS A 295 4.38 -16.01 -21.43
C HIS A 295 4.83 -14.60 -21.74
N ASP A 296 4.26 -14.02 -22.79
CA ASP A 296 4.44 -12.61 -23.12
C ASP A 296 3.46 -11.76 -22.33
N LEU A 297 3.99 -10.82 -21.56
CA LEU A 297 3.25 -9.80 -20.82
C LEU A 297 3.49 -8.43 -21.46
N HIS A 298 2.45 -7.85 -22.00
CA HIS A 298 2.50 -6.53 -22.63
C HIS A 298 2.26 -5.44 -21.57
N ILE A 299 3.26 -4.59 -21.37
CA ILE A 299 3.18 -3.49 -20.40
C ILE A 299 3.25 -2.17 -21.14
N ARG A 300 2.31 -1.28 -20.87
CA ARG A 300 2.30 0.06 -21.45
C ARG A 300 2.17 1.12 -20.37
N LEU A 301 3.18 1.97 -20.26
CA LEU A 301 3.17 3.16 -19.45
C LEU A 301 2.66 4.33 -20.30
N SER A 302 1.53 4.91 -19.91
CA SER A 302 0.98 6.08 -20.58
C SER A 302 1.89 7.30 -20.39
N SER A 303 2.04 8.14 -21.42
CA SER A 303 2.55 9.50 -21.24
C SER A 303 1.59 10.28 -20.35
N ASN A 304 2.10 11.26 -19.62
CA ASN A 304 1.29 12.12 -18.76
C ASN A 304 1.78 13.57 -18.80
N PRO A 305 0.91 14.55 -18.57
CA PRO A 305 1.31 15.93 -18.37
C PRO A 305 1.77 16.18 -16.93
N SER A 306 2.19 17.40 -16.61
CA SER A 306 2.47 17.86 -15.24
C SER A 306 1.22 17.92 -14.33
N HIS A 307 0.02 17.83 -14.91
CA HIS A 307 -1.24 17.82 -14.16
C HIS A 307 -1.37 16.47 -13.42
N LEU A 308 -1.14 16.51 -12.12
CA LEU A 308 -1.17 15.31 -11.27
C LEU A 308 -2.55 14.65 -11.36
N GLU A 309 -2.54 13.31 -11.40
CA GLU A 309 -3.69 12.41 -11.47
C GLU A 309 -4.49 12.45 -12.80
N ALA A 310 -4.20 13.37 -13.74
CA ALA A 310 -4.88 13.42 -15.03
C ALA A 310 -4.69 12.13 -15.87
N VAL A 311 -3.61 11.39 -15.64
CA VAL A 311 -3.33 10.11 -16.30
C VAL A 311 -4.23 8.98 -15.80
N TYR A 312 -4.78 9.06 -14.59
CA TYR A 312 -5.58 8.00 -14.00
C TYR A 312 -6.81 7.64 -14.85
N PRO A 313 -7.74 8.56 -15.20
CA PRO A 313 -8.86 8.22 -16.08
C PRO A 313 -8.41 7.79 -17.48
N VAL A 314 -7.25 8.23 -17.96
CA VAL A 314 -6.68 7.79 -19.24
C VAL A 314 -6.31 6.31 -19.18
N VAL A 315 -5.69 5.85 -18.10
CA VAL A 315 -5.36 4.43 -17.89
C VAL A 315 -6.62 3.58 -17.85
N GLU A 316 -7.64 4.02 -17.13
CA GLU A 316 -8.94 3.31 -17.07
C GLU A 316 -9.59 3.20 -18.45
N GLY A 317 -9.62 4.29 -19.21
CA GLY A 317 -10.15 4.30 -20.58
C GLY A 317 -9.38 3.37 -21.52
N ARG A 318 -8.04 3.36 -21.41
CA ARG A 318 -7.17 2.48 -22.22
C ARG A 318 -7.36 1.02 -21.84
N ALA A 319 -7.37 0.70 -20.55
CA ALA A 319 -7.63 -0.65 -20.06
C ALA A 319 -9.00 -1.15 -20.55
N ARG A 320 -10.03 -0.30 -20.46
CA ARG A 320 -11.36 -0.61 -20.96
C ARG A 320 -11.40 -0.87 -22.48
N ALA A 321 -10.69 -0.05 -23.26
CA ALA A 321 -10.57 -0.24 -24.71
C ALA A 321 -9.81 -1.52 -25.04
N MET A 322 -8.73 -1.83 -24.34
CA MET A 322 -7.97 -3.06 -24.54
C MET A 322 -8.81 -4.30 -24.22
N GLN A 323 -9.56 -4.28 -23.11
CA GLN A 323 -10.50 -5.35 -22.75
C GLN A 323 -11.53 -5.58 -23.86
N HIS A 324 -12.05 -4.50 -24.45
CA HIS A 324 -12.98 -4.60 -25.59
C HIS A 324 -12.31 -5.27 -26.80
N ASN A 325 -11.11 -4.85 -27.15
CA ASN A 325 -10.37 -5.38 -28.30
C ASN A 325 -10.00 -6.86 -28.13
N LEU A 326 -9.67 -7.27 -26.90
CA LEU A 326 -9.35 -8.65 -26.55
C LEU A 326 -10.59 -9.51 -26.27
N GLN A 327 -11.79 -8.95 -26.33
CA GLN A 327 -13.04 -9.62 -25.96
C GLN A 327 -13.02 -10.16 -24.51
N ASP A 328 -12.28 -9.48 -23.62
CA ASP A 328 -12.12 -9.82 -22.19
C ASP A 328 -13.37 -9.42 -21.41
N ALA A 329 -14.43 -10.20 -21.54
CA ALA A 329 -15.72 -9.93 -20.89
C ALA A 329 -15.64 -9.98 -19.36
N GLU A 330 -14.77 -10.84 -18.83
CA GLU A 330 -14.53 -10.98 -17.38
C GLU A 330 -13.56 -9.94 -16.81
N ARG A 331 -12.87 -9.17 -17.66
CA ARG A 331 -11.89 -8.13 -17.30
C ARG A 331 -10.71 -8.65 -16.46
N LYS A 332 -10.23 -9.84 -16.79
CA LYS A 332 -9.12 -10.51 -16.07
C LYS A 332 -7.79 -10.42 -16.80
N HIS A 333 -7.80 -10.26 -18.13
CA HIS A 333 -6.59 -10.27 -18.94
C HIS A 333 -5.86 -8.92 -18.97
N VAL A 334 -6.56 -7.82 -18.69
CA VAL A 334 -5.98 -6.47 -18.66
C VAL A 334 -6.02 -5.92 -17.25
N LEU A 335 -4.85 -5.59 -16.71
CA LEU A 335 -4.66 -5.00 -15.38
C LEU A 335 -4.40 -3.50 -15.49
N PRO A 336 -5.31 -2.62 -15.03
CA PRO A 336 -4.98 -1.24 -14.78
C PRO A 336 -4.09 -1.15 -13.52
N LEU A 337 -2.98 -0.42 -13.61
CA LEU A 337 -2.02 -0.21 -12.52
C LEU A 337 -1.64 1.27 -12.46
N VAL A 338 -1.99 1.95 -11.39
CA VAL A 338 -1.75 3.39 -11.25
C VAL A 338 -0.90 3.68 -10.03
N LEU A 339 0.20 4.42 -10.26
CA LEU A 339 1.10 4.88 -9.22
C LEU A 339 0.80 6.34 -8.90
N HIS A 340 0.53 6.63 -7.65
CA HIS A 340 0.13 7.94 -7.14
C HIS A 340 1.18 8.50 -6.17
N GLY A 341 1.24 9.83 -6.04
CA GLY A 341 1.83 10.46 -4.86
C GLY A 341 0.76 10.64 -3.78
N ASP A 342 1.15 10.55 -2.50
CA ASP A 342 0.23 10.63 -1.37
C ASP A 342 -0.58 11.93 -1.31
N ALA A 343 0.07 13.07 -1.49
CA ALA A 343 -0.60 14.37 -1.49
C ALA A 343 -1.57 14.54 -2.67
N ALA A 344 -1.21 14.02 -3.84
CA ALA A 344 -2.07 14.06 -5.02
C ALA A 344 -3.28 13.13 -4.87
N PHE A 345 -3.07 11.91 -4.37
CA PHE A 345 -4.14 10.95 -4.14
C PHE A 345 -5.20 11.48 -3.17
N SER A 346 -4.77 12.10 -2.07
CA SER A 346 -5.70 12.66 -1.08
C SER A 346 -6.38 13.96 -1.52
N GLY A 347 -5.70 14.79 -2.34
CA GLY A 347 -6.12 16.17 -2.59
C GLY A 347 -6.70 16.47 -3.97
N GLN A 348 -6.41 15.64 -4.99
CA GLN A 348 -6.90 15.87 -6.35
C GLN A 348 -8.31 15.32 -6.53
N GLY A 349 -9.30 16.18 -6.84
CA GLY A 349 -10.70 15.79 -7.00
C GLY A 349 -10.93 14.71 -8.05
N ILE A 350 -10.09 14.66 -9.09
CA ILE A 350 -10.16 13.63 -10.15
C ILE A 350 -9.97 12.21 -9.59
N VAL A 351 -9.24 12.04 -8.49
CA VAL A 351 -9.08 10.73 -7.84
C VAL A 351 -10.44 10.23 -7.34
N ALA A 352 -11.15 11.05 -6.56
CA ALA A 352 -12.47 10.71 -6.05
C ALA A 352 -13.49 10.47 -7.17
N GLU A 353 -13.41 11.23 -8.27
CA GLU A 353 -14.28 11.03 -9.44
C GLU A 353 -14.05 9.68 -10.09
N VAL A 354 -12.80 9.32 -10.39
CA VAL A 354 -12.47 8.06 -11.05
C VAL A 354 -12.76 6.86 -10.14
N LEU A 355 -12.47 6.96 -8.84
CA LEU A 355 -12.86 5.95 -7.87
C LEU A 355 -14.38 5.70 -7.90
N ASN A 356 -15.21 6.74 -8.00
CA ASN A 356 -16.67 6.58 -8.13
C ASN A 356 -17.11 5.90 -9.43
N LEU A 357 -16.30 5.93 -10.48
CA LEU A 357 -16.59 5.25 -11.75
C LEU A 357 -16.26 3.75 -11.72
N SER A 358 -15.41 3.29 -10.82
CA SER A 358 -14.75 1.96 -10.83
C SER A 358 -15.71 0.76 -10.91
N LEU A 359 -16.89 0.85 -10.29
CA LEU A 359 -17.90 -0.23 -10.29
C LEU A 359 -19.07 0.02 -11.23
N LEU A 360 -19.12 1.17 -11.91
CA LEU A 360 -20.21 1.49 -12.83
C LEU A 360 -20.13 0.63 -14.10
N LYS A 361 -21.28 0.15 -14.57
CA LYS A 361 -21.39 -0.78 -15.70
C LYS A 361 -20.64 -0.30 -16.95
N GLY A 362 -20.67 1.02 -17.25
CA GLY A 362 -20.03 1.61 -18.43
C GLY A 362 -18.53 1.80 -18.29
N TYR A 363 -18.01 1.93 -17.05
CA TYR A 363 -16.64 2.36 -16.76
C TYR A 363 -15.76 1.26 -16.15
N ARG A 364 -16.34 0.33 -15.39
CA ARG A 364 -15.59 -0.70 -14.64
C ARG A 364 -14.59 -1.45 -15.52
N THR A 365 -13.39 -1.65 -14.99
CA THR A 365 -12.27 -2.36 -15.63
C THR A 365 -11.92 -3.68 -14.95
N GLY A 366 -12.73 -4.13 -13.99
CA GLY A 366 -12.45 -5.34 -13.21
C GLY A 366 -11.51 -5.10 -12.05
N GLY A 367 -11.41 -3.85 -11.60
CA GLY A 367 -10.57 -3.40 -10.50
C GLY A 367 -9.19 -2.92 -10.92
N THR A 368 -8.75 -1.86 -10.29
CA THR A 368 -7.45 -1.22 -10.46
C THR A 368 -6.56 -1.51 -9.26
N VAL A 369 -5.29 -1.78 -9.49
CA VAL A 369 -4.30 -1.79 -8.42
C VAL A 369 -3.70 -0.39 -8.31
N HIS A 370 -3.88 0.22 -7.16
CA HIS A 370 -3.32 1.54 -6.83
C HIS A 370 -2.08 1.35 -5.96
N LEU A 371 -0.96 1.91 -6.39
CA LEU A 371 0.25 2.01 -5.58
C LEU A 371 0.48 3.47 -5.21
N VAL A 372 0.23 3.83 -3.97
CA VAL A 372 0.55 5.17 -3.44
C VAL A 372 1.98 5.17 -2.93
N ILE A 373 2.88 5.90 -3.61
CA ILE A 373 4.25 6.15 -3.14
C ILE A 373 4.15 7.28 -2.10
N ASN A 374 3.95 6.88 -0.84
CA ASN A 374 3.70 7.78 0.26
C ASN A 374 5.01 8.23 0.90
N ASN A 375 5.57 9.31 0.38
CA ASN A 375 6.82 9.87 0.91
C ASN A 375 6.61 10.91 2.03
N GLN A 376 5.37 11.06 2.50
CA GLN A 376 4.98 11.87 3.66
C GLN A 376 5.28 13.37 3.51
N ILE A 377 5.33 13.87 2.27
CA ILE A 377 5.48 15.29 1.97
C ILE A 377 4.92 15.62 0.59
N GLY A 378 4.01 16.58 0.51
CA GLY A 378 3.50 17.13 -0.75
C GLY A 378 4.19 18.43 -1.10
N PHE A 379 5.08 18.46 -2.11
CA PHE A 379 5.96 19.58 -2.43
C PHE A 379 6.79 20.00 -1.21
N THR A 380 6.28 20.89 -0.36
CA THR A 380 6.92 21.37 0.88
C THR A 380 6.05 21.17 2.13
N THR A 381 4.84 20.63 1.98
CA THR A 381 3.83 20.52 3.04
C THR A 381 3.78 19.13 3.63
N GLY A 382 3.93 19.00 4.95
CA GLY A 382 3.82 17.76 5.68
C GLY A 382 2.36 17.29 5.82
N PRO A 383 2.11 16.01 6.20
CA PRO A 383 0.77 15.44 6.31
C PRO A 383 -0.16 16.21 7.25
N ASP A 384 0.35 16.65 8.39
CA ASP A 384 -0.43 17.32 9.44
C ASP A 384 -0.97 18.72 9.00
N GLU A 385 -0.32 19.32 7.99
CA GLU A 385 -0.72 20.60 7.40
C GLU A 385 -1.48 20.41 6.08
N ALA A 386 -1.39 19.21 5.47
CA ALA A 386 -1.94 18.95 4.15
C ALA A 386 -3.36 18.39 4.17
N ARG A 387 -3.75 17.63 5.21
CA ARG A 387 -5.03 16.94 5.27
C ARG A 387 -5.54 16.75 6.69
N SER A 388 -6.87 16.71 6.84
CA SER A 388 -7.55 16.40 8.11
C SER A 388 -7.69 14.88 8.35
N SER A 389 -7.63 14.07 7.29
CA SER A 389 -7.71 12.61 7.38
C SER A 389 -6.41 12.02 7.94
N ARG A 390 -6.52 10.88 8.61
CA ARG A 390 -5.35 10.16 9.15
C ARG A 390 -4.41 9.74 8.03
N TYR A 391 -4.95 9.12 6.98
CA TYR A 391 -4.20 8.59 5.85
C TYR A 391 -4.51 9.34 4.56
N ALA A 392 -3.55 9.38 3.67
CA ALA A 392 -3.76 9.92 2.32
C ALA A 392 -4.80 9.12 1.54
N THR A 393 -5.00 7.88 1.92
CA THR A 393 -5.85 6.89 1.25
C THR A 393 -7.27 6.82 1.80
N ASP A 394 -7.63 7.61 2.81
CA ASP A 394 -8.98 7.60 3.41
C ASP A 394 -10.09 7.90 2.39
N VAL A 395 -9.78 8.65 1.32
CA VAL A 395 -10.71 8.89 0.21
C VAL A 395 -11.20 7.60 -0.46
N ALA A 396 -10.39 6.54 -0.44
CA ALA A 396 -10.74 5.26 -1.05
C ALA A 396 -11.69 4.40 -0.19
N GLN A 397 -11.86 4.70 1.09
CA GLN A 397 -12.80 3.98 1.96
C GLN A 397 -14.25 4.07 1.46
N MET A 398 -14.60 5.13 0.72
CA MET A 398 -15.93 5.27 0.11
C MET A 398 -16.29 4.14 -0.86
N LEU A 399 -15.30 3.46 -1.46
CA LEU A 399 -15.51 2.32 -2.38
C LEU A 399 -15.58 0.96 -1.69
N GLN A 400 -15.39 0.91 -0.39
CA GLN A 400 -15.28 -0.36 0.32
C GLN A 400 -14.20 -1.27 -0.27
N SER A 401 -13.05 -0.67 -0.63
CA SER A 401 -11.86 -1.35 -1.14
C SER A 401 -10.84 -1.52 -0.02
N PRO A 402 -10.11 -2.64 0.06
CA PRO A 402 -9.10 -2.82 1.09
C PRO A 402 -7.91 -1.88 0.86
N ILE A 403 -7.35 -1.38 1.97
CA ILE A 403 -6.17 -0.53 1.98
C ILE A 403 -5.10 -1.21 2.81
N LEU A 404 -3.90 -1.34 2.25
CA LEU A 404 -2.74 -1.89 2.93
C LEU A 404 -1.70 -0.78 3.08
N HIS A 405 -1.36 -0.42 4.31
CA HIS A 405 -0.24 0.47 4.61
C HIS A 405 1.01 -0.37 4.80
N ILE A 406 2.02 -0.18 3.96
CA ILE A 406 3.16 -1.10 3.84
C ILE A 406 4.45 -0.33 4.06
N ASN A 407 5.38 -0.90 4.83
CA ASN A 407 6.71 -0.34 4.96
C ASN A 407 7.51 -0.54 3.67
N GLY A 408 7.87 0.55 3.00
CA GLY A 408 8.66 0.54 1.77
C GLY A 408 10.09 -0.02 1.93
N GLU A 409 10.58 -0.19 3.16
CA GLU A 409 11.87 -0.81 3.49
C GLU A 409 11.74 -2.30 3.88
N SER A 410 10.54 -2.90 3.76
CA SER A 410 10.30 -4.31 4.06
C SER A 410 10.02 -5.12 2.78
N PRO A 411 11.08 -5.58 2.06
CA PRO A 411 10.91 -6.19 0.74
C PRO A 411 10.04 -7.43 0.73
N GLU A 412 10.12 -8.28 1.75
CA GLU A 412 9.31 -9.49 1.85
C GLU A 412 7.81 -9.16 1.99
N ASP A 413 7.48 -8.08 2.71
CA ASP A 413 6.11 -7.58 2.85
C ASP A 413 5.59 -6.94 1.55
N LEU A 414 6.45 -6.27 0.80
CA LEU A 414 6.12 -5.74 -0.52
C LEU A 414 5.81 -6.85 -1.52
N VAL A 415 6.60 -7.94 -1.51
CA VAL A 415 6.34 -9.14 -2.33
C VAL A 415 4.99 -9.77 -1.97
N TRP A 416 4.69 -9.89 -0.67
CA TRP A 416 3.40 -10.42 -0.21
C TRP A 416 2.24 -9.52 -0.63
N ALA A 417 2.38 -8.21 -0.47
CA ALA A 417 1.33 -7.25 -0.82
C ALA A 417 1.02 -7.24 -2.32
N ALA A 418 2.04 -7.38 -3.17
CA ALA A 418 1.87 -7.51 -4.61
C ALA A 418 1.04 -8.74 -4.99
N ASP A 419 1.35 -9.89 -4.37
CA ASP A 419 0.62 -11.13 -4.59
C ASP A 419 -0.82 -11.05 -4.06
N PHE A 420 -1.01 -10.53 -2.85
CA PHE A 420 -2.32 -10.31 -2.25
C PHE A 420 -3.20 -9.39 -3.12
N ALA A 421 -2.65 -8.28 -3.61
CA ALA A 421 -3.36 -7.32 -4.43
C ALA A 421 -3.85 -7.95 -5.74
N LEU A 422 -3.00 -8.70 -6.40
CA LEU A 422 -3.35 -9.37 -7.64
C LEU A 422 -4.43 -10.44 -7.41
N GLN A 423 -4.29 -11.29 -6.38
CA GLN A 423 -5.29 -12.28 -6.02
C GLN A 423 -6.64 -11.64 -5.68
N PHE A 424 -6.64 -10.56 -4.90
CA PHE A 424 -7.85 -9.83 -4.54
C PHE A 424 -8.57 -9.28 -5.77
N ARG A 425 -7.85 -8.57 -6.62
CA ARG A 425 -8.37 -7.99 -7.86
C ARG A 425 -8.94 -9.05 -8.79
N GLN A 426 -8.22 -10.14 -9.02
CA GLN A 426 -8.65 -11.23 -9.90
C GLN A 426 -9.86 -11.98 -9.36
N LYS A 427 -9.99 -12.10 -8.04
CA LYS A 427 -11.10 -12.80 -7.40
C LYS A 427 -12.38 -11.97 -7.34
N PHE A 428 -12.26 -10.68 -6.98
CA PHE A 428 -13.42 -9.85 -6.67
C PHE A 428 -13.74 -8.80 -7.73
N GLY A 429 -12.84 -8.54 -8.68
CA GLY A 429 -13.03 -7.52 -9.71
C GLY A 429 -13.20 -6.11 -9.13
N ARG A 430 -12.48 -5.80 -8.05
CA ARG A 430 -12.54 -4.54 -7.31
C ARG A 430 -11.15 -3.93 -7.18
N ASP A 431 -11.14 -2.62 -6.95
CA ASP A 431 -9.92 -1.86 -6.69
C ASP A 431 -9.28 -2.29 -5.37
N ILE A 432 -7.97 -2.13 -5.29
CA ILE A 432 -7.18 -2.31 -4.07
C ILE A 432 -6.12 -1.23 -3.97
N ILE A 433 -5.91 -0.73 -2.76
CA ILE A 433 -4.96 0.35 -2.51
C ILE A 433 -3.77 -0.18 -1.70
N LEU A 434 -2.57 -0.01 -2.26
CA LEU A 434 -1.29 -0.29 -1.62
C LEU A 434 -0.65 1.04 -1.27
N ASP A 435 -0.71 1.44 -0.01
CA ASP A 435 -0.13 2.67 0.51
C ASP A 435 1.27 2.38 1.04
N MET A 436 2.27 2.52 0.16
CA MET A 436 3.66 2.25 0.49
C MET A 436 4.30 3.45 1.17
N TYR A 437 4.45 3.38 2.49
CA TYR A 437 5.13 4.39 3.29
C TYR A 437 6.63 4.35 3.05
N CYS A 438 7.15 5.46 2.64
CA CYS A 438 8.56 5.68 2.35
C CYS A 438 8.96 7.12 2.71
N TYR A 439 10.04 7.62 2.17
CA TYR A 439 10.45 9.01 2.34
C TYR A 439 11.10 9.53 1.04
N ARG A 440 11.31 10.83 1.00
CA ARG A 440 11.96 11.50 -0.11
C ARG A 440 13.32 12.00 0.37
N ARG A 441 14.39 11.41 -0.16
CA ARG A 441 15.77 11.73 0.26
C ARG A 441 16.25 13.08 -0.25
N LEU A 442 15.88 13.46 -1.46
CA LEU A 442 16.19 14.75 -2.08
C LEU A 442 15.03 15.75 -1.95
N GLY A 443 15.17 16.98 -2.45
CA GLY A 443 14.11 17.95 -2.54
C GLY A 443 12.92 17.50 -3.42
N HIS A 444 11.99 18.41 -3.72
CA HIS A 444 10.90 18.09 -4.65
C HIS A 444 11.46 17.68 -6.02
N ASN A 445 12.47 18.41 -6.47
CA ASN A 445 13.39 18.01 -7.52
C ASN A 445 14.83 18.14 -6.99
N GLU A 446 15.82 17.76 -7.76
CA GLU A 446 17.22 17.66 -7.36
C GLU A 446 17.90 19.03 -7.12
N THR A 447 17.28 20.12 -7.56
CA THR A 447 17.77 21.50 -7.32
C THR A 447 17.20 22.11 -6.04
N ASP A 448 16.20 21.49 -5.43
CA ASP A 448 15.55 21.98 -4.21
C ASP A 448 16.30 21.52 -2.95
N GLN A 449 16.31 22.39 -1.94
CA GLN A 449 16.92 22.09 -0.63
C GLN A 449 15.82 21.69 0.38
N ALA A 450 15.66 20.39 0.59
CA ALA A 450 14.62 19.85 1.49
C ALA A 450 14.74 20.37 2.93
N ALA A 451 15.97 20.64 3.41
CA ALA A 451 16.23 21.13 4.75
C ALA A 451 15.63 22.50 5.06
N PHE A 452 15.33 23.34 4.05
CA PHE A 452 14.73 24.66 4.29
C PHE A 452 13.26 24.57 4.70
N THR A 453 12.54 23.57 4.24
CA THR A 453 11.09 23.42 4.51
C THR A 453 10.77 22.31 5.49
N ALA A 454 11.62 21.27 5.60
CA ALA A 454 11.41 20.13 6.48
C ALA A 454 12.71 19.71 7.20
N PRO A 455 13.34 20.57 8.02
CA PRO A 455 14.68 20.33 8.58
C PRO A 455 14.74 19.10 9.50
N MET A 456 13.71 18.86 10.32
CA MET A 456 13.68 17.73 11.23
C MET A 456 13.53 16.39 10.50
N GLN A 457 12.70 16.36 9.46
CA GLN A 457 12.50 15.18 8.62
C GLN A 457 13.78 14.90 7.82
N THR A 458 14.38 15.93 7.21
CA THR A 458 15.63 15.81 6.46
C THR A 458 16.75 15.21 7.31
N LYS A 459 16.93 15.71 8.54
CA LYS A 459 17.94 15.18 9.47
C LYS A 459 17.72 13.69 9.79
N ARG A 460 16.45 13.26 9.95
CA ARG A 460 16.12 11.84 10.18
C ARG A 460 16.44 10.99 8.95
N ILE A 461 16.15 11.49 7.75
CA ILE A 461 16.38 10.80 6.50
C ILE A 461 17.89 10.67 6.22
N GLU A 462 18.68 11.75 6.43
CA GLU A 462 20.12 11.74 6.23
C GLU A 462 20.84 10.73 7.15
N ALA A 463 20.37 10.59 8.38
CA ALA A 463 20.91 9.63 9.34
C ALA A 463 20.51 8.18 9.06
N ARG A 464 19.57 7.94 8.13
CA ARG A 464 19.02 6.61 7.86
C ARG A 464 19.81 5.90 6.75
N PRO A 465 20.24 4.64 6.94
CA PRO A 465 20.77 3.82 5.85
C PRO A 465 19.73 3.64 4.74
N THR A 466 20.17 3.28 3.54
CA THR A 466 19.26 2.97 2.42
C THR A 466 18.52 1.64 2.65
N ALA A 467 17.40 1.45 1.96
CA ALA A 467 16.64 0.19 2.03
C ALA A 467 17.51 -1.02 1.62
N ALA A 468 18.36 -0.86 0.60
CA ALA A 468 19.30 -1.89 0.17
C ALA A 468 20.33 -2.21 1.25
N ALA A 469 20.89 -1.20 1.92
CA ALA A 469 21.85 -1.41 3.00
C ALA A 469 21.24 -2.10 4.22
N LEU A 470 20.03 -1.71 4.60
CA LEU A 470 19.28 -2.35 5.71
C LEU A 470 18.98 -3.82 5.40
N TYR A 471 18.45 -4.09 4.21
CA TYR A 471 18.08 -5.44 3.83
C TYR A 471 19.29 -6.34 3.56
N GLY A 472 20.35 -5.80 2.95
CA GLY A 472 21.63 -6.50 2.78
C GLY A 472 22.24 -6.94 4.11
N THR A 473 22.16 -6.09 5.15
CA THR A 473 22.59 -6.46 6.50
C THR A 473 21.76 -7.61 7.06
N ALA A 474 20.42 -7.54 6.93
CA ALA A 474 19.54 -8.61 7.39
C ALA A 474 19.80 -9.95 6.66
N LEU A 475 20.10 -9.94 5.36
CA LEU A 475 20.44 -11.14 4.61
C LEU A 475 21.80 -11.72 5.01
N ARG A 476 22.79 -10.87 5.33
CA ARG A 476 24.08 -11.33 5.86
C ARG A 476 23.93 -11.99 7.23
N GLU A 477 23.14 -11.40 8.11
CA GLU A 477 22.84 -11.99 9.43
C GLU A 477 22.13 -13.35 9.32
N ARG A 478 21.32 -13.54 8.30
CA ARG A 478 20.68 -14.85 7.97
C ARG A 478 21.64 -15.84 7.27
N GLY A 479 22.83 -15.41 6.86
CA GLY A 479 23.77 -16.22 6.07
C GLY A 479 23.34 -16.44 4.61
N GLU A 480 22.43 -15.64 4.09
CA GLU A 480 21.88 -15.76 2.73
C GLU A 480 22.61 -14.87 1.70
N LEU A 481 23.42 -13.95 2.17
CA LEU A 481 24.24 -13.04 1.36
C LEU A 481 25.63 -12.90 2.01
N THR A 482 26.70 -12.93 1.21
CA THR A 482 28.03 -12.57 1.68
C THR A 482 28.38 -11.15 1.27
N GLU A 483 29.31 -10.51 1.98
CA GLU A 483 29.80 -9.18 1.58
C GLU A 483 30.40 -9.17 0.17
N GLN A 484 31.03 -10.27 -0.25
CA GLN A 484 31.58 -10.38 -1.59
C GLN A 484 30.49 -10.41 -2.64
N GLN A 485 29.44 -11.19 -2.44
CA GLN A 485 28.28 -11.23 -3.34
C GLN A 485 27.59 -9.88 -3.44
N GLU A 486 27.45 -9.15 -2.33
CA GLU A 486 26.90 -7.80 -2.34
C GLU A 486 27.78 -6.85 -3.19
N ARG A 487 29.10 -6.87 -2.99
CA ARG A 487 30.03 -6.06 -3.77
C ARG A 487 29.98 -6.40 -5.27
N ASP A 488 29.91 -7.68 -5.60
CA ASP A 488 29.86 -8.15 -7.00
C ASP A 488 28.55 -7.68 -7.67
N ILE A 489 27.39 -7.82 -7.02
CA ILE A 489 26.10 -7.32 -7.53
C ILE A 489 26.17 -5.81 -7.80
N ARG A 490 26.66 -5.03 -6.85
CA ARG A 490 26.76 -3.57 -7.01
C ARG A 490 27.72 -3.16 -8.12
N LYS A 491 28.84 -3.86 -8.23
CA LYS A 491 29.84 -3.64 -9.27
C LYS A 491 29.28 -3.94 -10.66
N ASP A 492 28.66 -5.10 -10.85
CA ASP A 492 28.12 -5.52 -12.14
C ASP A 492 27.01 -4.56 -12.62
N LEU A 493 26.14 -4.12 -11.70
CA LEU A 493 25.11 -3.13 -11.99
C LEU A 493 25.71 -1.78 -12.42
N TRP A 494 26.73 -1.33 -11.72
CA TRP A 494 27.40 -0.06 -12.03
C TRP A 494 28.13 -0.12 -13.39
N GLU A 495 28.91 -1.17 -13.63
CA GLU A 495 29.62 -1.38 -14.89
C GLU A 495 28.67 -1.46 -16.08
N GLY A 496 27.49 -2.10 -15.92
CA GLY A 496 26.46 -2.13 -16.95
C GLY A 496 25.92 -0.73 -17.30
N MET A 497 25.76 0.14 -16.32
CA MET A 497 25.34 1.53 -16.54
C MET A 497 26.45 2.36 -17.21
N GLU A 498 27.71 2.20 -16.78
CA GLU A 498 28.85 2.86 -17.40
C GLU A 498 29.01 2.47 -18.89
N GLN A 499 28.86 1.19 -19.21
CA GLN A 499 28.90 0.72 -20.59
C GLN A 499 27.81 1.37 -21.44
N ALA A 500 26.57 1.42 -20.93
CA ALA A 500 25.45 2.06 -21.63
C ALA A 500 25.69 3.57 -21.83
N TYR A 501 26.31 4.23 -20.87
CA TYR A 501 26.65 5.64 -20.94
C TYR A 501 27.76 5.91 -21.98
N LEU A 502 28.77 5.07 -22.03
CA LEU A 502 29.84 5.17 -23.06
C LEU A 502 29.27 4.94 -24.48
N GLN A 503 28.43 3.93 -24.65
CA GLN A 503 27.73 3.68 -25.94
C GLN A 503 26.86 4.85 -26.38
N MET A 504 26.23 5.56 -25.44
CA MET A 504 25.46 6.76 -25.74
C MET A 504 26.36 7.87 -26.27
N LYS A 505 27.52 8.11 -25.62
CA LYS A 505 28.49 9.13 -26.03
C LYS A 505 29.10 8.87 -27.42
N GLU A 506 29.44 7.62 -27.70
CA GLU A 506 29.99 7.23 -29.02
C GLU A 506 29.00 7.50 -30.15
N ASN A 507 27.72 7.20 -29.94
CA ASN A 507 26.69 7.44 -30.95
C ASN A 507 26.42 8.94 -31.18
N SER A 508 26.46 9.76 -30.14
CA SER A 508 26.35 11.22 -30.24
C SER A 508 27.52 11.84 -31.01
N ALA A 509 28.72 11.36 -30.78
CA ALA A 509 29.92 11.82 -31.52
C ALA A 509 29.84 11.46 -33.02
N CYS A 510 29.27 10.30 -33.35
CA CYS A 510 29.09 9.87 -34.76
C CYS A 510 28.08 10.74 -35.53
N LEU A 511 27.01 11.17 -34.84
CA LEU A 511 25.98 12.06 -35.45
C LEU A 511 26.53 13.47 -35.71
N LEU A 512 27.38 14.00 -34.82
CA LEU A 512 28.05 15.28 -35.02
C LEU A 512 29.03 15.25 -36.23
N TYR A 513 29.75 14.15 -36.39
CA TYR A 513 30.70 14.00 -37.51
C TYR A 513 29.97 13.89 -38.87
N THR A 514 28.80 13.29 -38.91
CA THR A 514 27.99 13.20 -40.16
C THR A 514 27.27 14.51 -40.51
N SER A 515 26.95 15.37 -39.52
CA SER A 515 26.35 16.69 -39.79
C SER A 515 27.40 17.68 -40.31
N ASP A 516 28.62 17.69 -39.79
CA ASP A 516 29.71 18.51 -40.30
C ASP A 516 30.11 18.12 -41.72
N ALA A 517 30.11 16.81 -42.06
CA ALA A 517 30.40 16.35 -43.40
C ALA A 517 29.31 16.71 -44.43
N ALA A 518 28.05 16.96 -44.00
CA ALA A 518 26.96 17.40 -44.84
C ALA A 518 26.98 18.91 -45.13
N ASP A 519 27.48 19.72 -44.18
CA ASP A 519 27.60 21.17 -44.36
C ASP A 519 28.76 21.56 -45.27
N ASP A 520 29.83 20.75 -45.37
CA ASP A 520 30.95 20.94 -46.30
C ASP A 520 30.61 20.63 -47.76
N LEU A 521 29.42 20.02 -48.05
CA LEU A 521 28.95 19.70 -49.38
C LEU A 521 28.00 20.74 -49.99
N ILE A 522 27.65 21.81 -49.27
CA ILE A 522 26.81 22.91 -49.79
C ILE A 522 27.63 24.20 -49.95
N GLY A 523 28.87 24.08 -50.32
CA GLY A 523 29.72 25.16 -50.74
C GLY A 523 30.01 25.07 -52.23
N VAL A 524 29.54 26.09 -53.00
CA VAL A 524 29.89 26.43 -54.39
C VAL A 524 28.93 25.84 -55.45
N ASP A 525 28.03 26.62 -55.97
CA ASP A 525 28.18 27.61 -57.09
C ASP A 525 26.96 28.51 -57.16
#